data_748e61c1a7f81840b316f3b017df43a6
#
_entry.id   748e61c1a7f81840b316f3b017df43a6
#
_cell.length_a   1.000
_cell.length_b   1.000
_cell.length_c   1.000
_cell.angle_alpha   90.00
_cell.angle_beta   90.00
_cell.angle_gamma   90.00
#
_symmetry.space_group_name_H-M   'P 1'
#
loop_
_entity.id
_entity.type
_entity.pdbx_description
1 polymer ?
#
loop_
_entity_poly.entity_id
_entity_poly.type
_entity_poly.pdbx_seq_one_letter_code
_entity_poly.pdbx_strand_id
1 'polypeptide(L)'
;MPSDPLSAPSSAPLAATPTGGDEEGSTAAPAAVEEVLTLRISLGEEVVGEVRTRFRFDAERPYEVLLTFHLGRPDEADWVFSRDLLRDGLCSLSGQGDVKLWPAYCPCHGSTLHLALESPHGSALLEVSKPRVQAWLDRTYALVSEEAERAYGPTDAQLSALLAGG
;
A
#
# COMPACT_ATOMS: atom_id res chain seq x y z
N MET A 1 -39.82 73.71 6.79
CA MET A 1 -40.41 72.46 7.16
C MET A 1 -39.34 71.43 7.33
N PRO A 2 -39.43 70.83 8.37
CA PRO A 2 -38.30 70.31 9.05
C PRO A 2 -38.07 68.83 8.77
N SER A 3 -36.98 68.45 9.20
CA SER A 3 -36.81 67.28 10.01
C SER A 3 -36.47 66.07 9.26
N ASP A 4 -35.45 65.49 9.55
CA ASP A 4 -35.43 64.59 10.57
C ASP A 4 -34.16 63.86 10.79
N PRO A 5 -33.83 63.59 11.95
CA PRO A 5 -32.69 62.81 12.27
C PRO A 5 -33.10 61.39 12.44
N LEU A 6 -32.43 60.52 11.89
CA LEU A 6 -32.50 59.17 12.37
C LEU A 6 -31.19 58.54 12.63
N SER A 7 -30.87 58.64 13.82
CA SER A 7 -30.09 57.71 14.55
C SER A 7 -30.37 56.29 14.16
N ALA A 8 -29.48 55.68 13.51
CA ALA A 8 -29.44 54.22 13.48
C ALA A 8 -28.71 53.73 14.75
N PRO A 9 -29.27 52.86 15.52
CA PRO A 9 -28.54 52.25 16.61
C PRO A 9 -27.48 51.34 16.01
N SER A 10 -26.29 51.71 16.29
CA SER A 10 -25.15 50.86 16.09
C SER A 10 -25.30 49.65 17.01
N SER A 11 -25.80 48.60 16.49
CA SER A 11 -25.62 47.31 17.14
C SER A 11 -24.23 46.81 16.80
N ALA A 12 -23.34 46.99 17.71
CA ALA A 12 -22.07 46.33 17.64
C ALA A 12 -22.30 44.80 17.64
N PRO A 13 -21.79 44.09 16.67
CA PRO A 13 -21.81 42.65 16.78
C PRO A 13 -20.93 42.27 17.96
N LEU A 14 -21.49 41.53 18.85
CA LEU A 14 -20.73 40.82 19.84
C LEU A 14 -19.68 39.98 19.11
N ALA A 15 -18.45 40.31 19.37
CA ALA A 15 -17.38 39.44 18.96
C ALA A 15 -17.64 38.08 19.55
N ALA A 16 -17.98 37.14 18.69
CA ALA A 16 -17.93 35.74 19.06
C ALA A 16 -16.48 35.44 19.39
N THR A 17 -16.20 35.19 20.62
CA THR A 17 -14.96 34.60 21.01
C THR A 17 -14.84 33.27 20.27
N PRO A 18 -13.83 33.06 19.44
CA PRO A 18 -13.52 31.70 19.01
C PRO A 18 -13.13 30.99 20.31
N THR A 19 -13.98 30.11 20.73
CA THR A 19 -13.56 29.09 21.65
C THR A 19 -12.51 28.31 20.86
N GLY A 20 -11.26 28.51 21.26
CA GLY A 20 -10.17 27.69 20.75
C GLY A 20 -10.51 26.26 21.07
N GLY A 21 -11.13 25.59 20.14
CA GLY A 21 -11.01 24.17 20.05
C GLY A 21 -9.57 23.96 19.61
N ASP A 22 -8.73 23.57 20.52
CA ASP A 22 -7.48 22.95 20.19
C ASP A 22 -7.83 21.67 19.43
N GLU A 23 -8.13 21.85 18.16
CA GLU A 23 -7.95 20.75 17.23
C GLU A 23 -6.45 20.60 17.09
N GLU A 24 -5.87 19.95 18.05
CA GLU A 24 -4.64 19.26 17.84
C GLU A 24 -4.91 18.35 16.65
N GLY A 25 -4.59 18.87 15.48
CA GLY A 25 -4.40 18.05 14.33
C GLY A 25 -3.31 17.06 14.70
N SER A 26 -3.73 15.94 15.24
CA SER A 26 -2.89 14.78 15.33
C SER A 26 -2.50 14.47 13.90
N THR A 27 -1.33 14.94 13.51
CA THR A 27 -0.65 14.47 12.32
C THR A 27 -0.17 13.07 12.66
N ALA A 28 -1.13 12.15 12.80
CA ALA A 28 -0.81 10.74 12.87
C ALA A 28 -0.03 10.43 11.60
N ALA A 29 1.17 9.90 11.76
CA ALA A 29 1.93 9.37 10.63
C ALA A 29 1.01 8.46 9.81
N PRO A 30 1.06 8.51 8.49
CA PRO A 30 0.19 7.67 7.69
C PRO A 30 0.35 6.22 8.13
N ALA A 31 -0.74 5.59 8.53
CA ALA A 31 -0.74 4.19 8.95
C ALA A 31 -0.52 3.23 7.77
N ALA A 32 -0.55 3.74 6.56
CA ALA A 32 -0.41 2.94 5.33
C ALA A 32 0.42 3.67 4.27
N VAL A 33 1.10 2.88 3.44
CA VAL A 33 1.79 3.35 2.24
C VAL A 33 1.11 2.75 1.03
N GLU A 34 0.59 3.60 0.15
CA GLU A 34 -0.09 3.17 -1.07
C GLU A 34 0.58 3.76 -2.31
N GLU A 35 0.54 3.00 -3.39
CA GLU A 35 0.89 3.47 -4.73
C GLU A 35 0.11 2.69 -5.78
N VAL A 36 -0.31 3.36 -6.84
CA VAL A 36 -0.94 2.71 -7.99
C VAL A 36 0.07 2.62 -9.11
N LEU A 37 0.35 1.40 -9.52
CA LEU A 37 1.24 1.09 -10.63
C LEU A 37 0.46 0.42 -11.76
N THR A 38 0.92 0.62 -12.98
CA THR A 38 0.42 -0.12 -14.14
C THR A 38 1.34 -1.31 -14.37
N LEU A 39 0.77 -2.51 -14.34
CA LEU A 39 1.45 -3.74 -14.63
C LEU A 39 1.07 -4.25 -16.01
N ARG A 40 2.01 -4.82 -16.73
CA ARG A 40 1.72 -5.56 -17.96
C ARG A 40 1.38 -6.99 -17.60
N ILE A 41 0.32 -7.50 -18.21
CA ILE A 41 -0.14 -8.87 -18.00
C ILE A 41 0.12 -9.69 -19.25
N SER A 42 0.68 -10.88 -19.05
CA SER A 42 0.89 -11.87 -20.10
C SER A 42 0.13 -13.15 -19.76
N LEU A 43 -0.51 -13.73 -20.75
CA LEU A 43 -1.11 -15.04 -20.68
C LEU A 43 -0.36 -15.96 -21.66
N GLY A 44 0.44 -16.86 -21.14
CA GLY A 44 1.41 -17.59 -21.93
C GLY A 44 2.51 -16.68 -22.48
N GLU A 45 2.76 -16.70 -23.76
CA GLU A 45 3.81 -15.89 -24.41
C GLU A 45 3.29 -14.54 -24.93
N GLU A 46 1.98 -14.28 -24.84
CA GLU A 46 1.38 -13.07 -25.36
C GLU A 46 1.15 -12.04 -24.26
N VAL A 47 1.57 -10.79 -24.51
CA VAL A 47 1.16 -9.65 -23.69
C VAL A 47 -0.28 -9.30 -24.06
N VAL A 48 -1.20 -9.49 -23.11
CA VAL A 48 -2.64 -9.30 -23.35
C VAL A 48 -3.16 -7.96 -22.89
N GLY A 49 -2.36 -7.18 -22.18
CA GLY A 49 -2.78 -5.85 -21.77
C GLY A 49 -2.04 -5.29 -20.56
N GLU A 50 -2.64 -4.25 -20.03
CA GLU A 50 -2.18 -3.57 -18.82
C GLU A 50 -3.26 -3.60 -17.76
N VAL A 51 -2.83 -3.71 -16.51
CA VAL A 51 -3.71 -3.74 -15.36
C VAL A 51 -3.26 -2.71 -14.33
N ARG A 52 -4.19 -1.85 -13.93
CA ARG A 52 -3.94 -0.92 -12.83
C ARG A 52 -4.01 -1.67 -11.51
N THR A 53 -2.95 -1.55 -10.73
CA THR A 53 -2.76 -2.30 -9.49
C THR A 53 -2.40 -1.36 -8.37
N ARG A 54 -3.13 -1.44 -7.27
CA ARG A 54 -2.78 -0.75 -6.02
C ARG A 54 -1.87 -1.65 -5.20
N PHE A 55 -0.73 -1.10 -4.84
CA PHE A 55 0.17 -1.64 -3.83
C PHE A 55 -0.16 -0.95 -2.51
N ARG A 56 -0.48 -1.72 -1.49
CA ARG A 56 -0.79 -1.21 -0.15
C ARG A 56 0.00 -1.97 0.91
N PHE A 57 0.59 -1.23 1.80
CA PHE A 57 1.21 -1.70 3.03
C PHE A 57 0.56 -0.97 4.20
N ASP A 58 0.21 -1.71 5.24
CA ASP A 58 -0.43 -1.20 6.45
C ASP A 58 0.47 -1.48 7.66
N ALA A 59 0.73 -0.43 8.45
CA ALA A 59 1.56 -0.55 9.65
C ALA A 59 0.96 -1.47 10.72
N GLU A 60 -0.35 -1.67 10.70
CA GLU A 60 -1.03 -2.62 11.60
C GLU A 60 -0.82 -4.08 11.18
N ARG A 61 -0.41 -4.30 9.94
CA ARG A 61 -0.12 -5.62 9.36
C ARG A 61 1.25 -5.63 8.70
N PRO A 62 2.33 -5.45 9.46
CA PRO A 62 3.65 -5.17 8.92
C PRO A 62 4.29 -6.32 8.13
N TYR A 63 3.71 -7.51 8.17
CA TYR A 63 4.20 -8.67 7.41
C TYR A 63 3.64 -8.73 6.00
N GLU A 64 2.51 -8.07 5.76
CA GLU A 64 1.70 -8.26 4.58
C GLU A 64 1.83 -7.09 3.62
N VAL A 65 1.84 -7.41 2.34
CA VAL A 65 1.55 -6.46 1.28
C VAL A 65 0.30 -6.91 0.56
N LEU A 66 -0.56 -5.96 0.24
CA LEU A 66 -1.80 -6.19 -0.49
C LEU A 66 -1.66 -5.59 -1.88
N LEU A 67 -1.89 -6.40 -2.90
CA LEU A 67 -2.04 -5.96 -4.28
C LEU A 67 -3.49 -6.11 -4.71
N THR A 68 -4.12 -5.01 -5.09
CA THR A 68 -5.46 -5.00 -5.67
C THR A 68 -5.34 -4.77 -7.17
N PHE A 69 -5.66 -5.80 -7.95
CA PHE A 69 -5.66 -5.75 -9.42
C PHE A 69 -6.98 -5.25 -9.97
N HIS A 70 -6.99 -4.77 -11.21
CA HIS A 70 -8.15 -4.23 -11.91
C HIS A 70 -8.86 -3.10 -11.15
N LEU A 71 -8.07 -2.24 -10.54
CA LEU A 71 -8.54 -1.16 -9.68
C LEU A 71 -9.66 -0.32 -10.34
N GLY A 72 -10.79 -0.22 -9.65
CA GLY A 72 -11.97 0.50 -10.11
C GLY A 72 -12.85 -0.28 -11.09
N ARG A 73 -12.67 -1.59 -11.21
CA ARG A 73 -13.46 -2.48 -12.09
C ARG A 73 -14.26 -3.49 -11.25
N PRO A 74 -15.35 -4.05 -11.81
CA PRO A 74 -16.14 -5.07 -11.08
C PRO A 74 -15.38 -6.37 -10.80
N ASP A 75 -14.28 -6.60 -11.52
CA ASP A 75 -13.41 -7.76 -11.41
C ASP A 75 -12.13 -7.48 -10.60
N GLU A 76 -12.18 -6.56 -9.65
CA GLU A 76 -11.09 -6.34 -8.71
C GLU A 76 -10.71 -7.64 -8.00
N ALA A 77 -9.41 -7.90 -7.88
CA ALA A 77 -8.89 -9.08 -7.22
C ALA A 77 -7.76 -8.70 -6.27
N ASP A 78 -7.85 -9.19 -5.05
CA ASP A 78 -6.87 -8.95 -4.00
C ASP A 78 -5.93 -10.14 -3.84
N TRP A 79 -4.64 -9.82 -3.76
CA TRP A 79 -3.59 -10.77 -3.46
C TRP A 79 -2.77 -10.29 -2.28
N VAL A 80 -2.62 -11.15 -1.29
CA VAL A 80 -1.85 -10.86 -0.08
C VAL A 80 -0.67 -11.82 -0.03
N PHE A 81 0.52 -11.28 0.20
CA PHE A 81 1.72 -12.07 0.44
C PHE A 81 2.70 -11.30 1.34
N SER A 82 3.76 -11.96 1.79
CA SER A 82 4.66 -11.35 2.75
C SER A 82 5.49 -10.21 2.13
N ARG A 83 5.77 -9.19 2.93
CA ARG A 83 6.67 -8.11 2.55
C ARG A 83 8.08 -8.62 2.23
N ASP A 84 8.55 -9.62 2.98
CA ASP A 84 9.83 -10.29 2.75
C ASP A 84 9.89 -10.96 1.39
N LEU A 85 8.82 -11.61 0.97
CA LEU A 85 8.73 -12.22 -0.36
C LEU A 85 8.93 -11.19 -1.47
N LEU A 86 8.34 -10.02 -1.33
CA LEU A 86 8.52 -8.92 -2.29
C LEU A 86 9.96 -8.41 -2.29
N ARG A 87 10.55 -8.21 -1.11
CA ARG A 87 11.95 -7.80 -0.96
C ARG A 87 12.90 -8.79 -1.64
N ASP A 88 12.74 -10.06 -1.34
CA ASP A 88 13.59 -11.12 -1.86
C ASP A 88 13.41 -11.28 -3.38
N GLY A 89 12.16 -11.15 -3.86
CA GLY A 89 11.82 -11.19 -5.27
C GLY A 89 12.45 -10.06 -6.11
N LEU A 90 12.79 -8.94 -5.50
CA LEU A 90 13.53 -7.87 -6.16
C LEU A 90 15.01 -8.24 -6.42
N CYS A 91 15.53 -9.24 -5.72
CA CYS A 91 16.93 -9.65 -5.83
C CYS A 91 17.11 -10.98 -6.54
N SER A 92 16.19 -11.93 -6.32
CA SER A 92 16.30 -13.30 -6.85
C SER A 92 14.93 -13.94 -6.99
N LEU A 93 14.87 -15.10 -7.66
CA LEU A 93 13.66 -15.88 -7.70
C LEU A 93 13.25 -16.25 -6.27
N SER A 94 12.06 -15.82 -5.87
CA SER A 94 11.52 -16.02 -4.54
C SER A 94 10.05 -16.45 -4.61
N GLY A 95 9.62 -17.19 -3.59
CA GLY A 95 8.27 -17.71 -3.48
C GLY A 95 8.14 -19.16 -3.89
N GLN A 96 7.15 -19.80 -3.28
CA GLN A 96 6.74 -21.18 -3.56
C GLN A 96 5.22 -21.23 -3.60
N GLY A 97 4.66 -22.06 -4.48
CA GLY A 97 3.22 -22.16 -4.62
C GLY A 97 2.65 -21.07 -5.53
N ASP A 98 1.60 -20.42 -5.07
CA ASP A 98 0.74 -19.57 -5.89
C ASP A 98 1.34 -18.22 -6.27
N VAL A 99 2.39 -17.77 -5.58
CA VAL A 99 3.07 -16.51 -5.85
C VAL A 99 4.56 -16.72 -6.00
N LYS A 100 5.11 -16.31 -7.13
CA LYS A 100 6.55 -16.30 -7.40
C LYS A 100 6.94 -14.94 -7.95
N LEU A 101 8.09 -14.45 -7.52
CA LEU A 101 8.64 -13.16 -7.92
C LEU A 101 10.11 -13.32 -8.34
N TRP A 102 10.51 -12.63 -9.39
CA TRP A 102 11.92 -12.57 -9.79
C TRP A 102 12.23 -11.30 -10.56
N PRO A 103 13.47 -10.78 -10.45
CA PRO A 103 13.89 -9.65 -11.24
C PRO A 103 14.22 -10.09 -12.66
N ALA A 104 13.93 -9.21 -13.61
CA ALA A 104 14.30 -9.39 -15.00
C ALA A 104 14.82 -8.08 -15.60
N TYR A 105 15.46 -8.16 -16.72
CA TYR A 105 15.91 -7.02 -17.50
C TYR A 105 15.44 -7.14 -18.93
N CYS A 106 14.80 -6.10 -19.42
CA CYS A 106 14.42 -5.98 -20.81
C CYS A 106 15.09 -4.74 -21.43
N PRO A 107 15.78 -4.85 -22.56
CA PRO A 107 16.37 -3.67 -23.21
C PRO A 107 15.36 -2.58 -23.53
N CYS A 108 14.09 -2.96 -23.75
CA CYS A 108 13.02 -2.02 -24.07
C CYS A 108 12.43 -1.31 -22.85
N HIS A 109 12.43 -1.97 -21.67
CA HIS A 109 11.72 -1.52 -20.48
C HIS A 109 12.63 -1.39 -19.24
N GLY A 110 13.92 -1.74 -19.36
CA GLY A 110 14.87 -1.70 -18.27
C GLY A 110 14.67 -2.82 -17.24
N SER A 111 14.96 -2.54 -15.99
CA SER A 111 14.80 -3.49 -14.90
C SER A 111 13.34 -3.64 -14.51
N THR A 112 12.86 -4.86 -14.52
CA THR A 112 11.48 -5.23 -14.19
C THR A 112 11.44 -6.25 -13.08
N LEU A 113 10.30 -6.29 -12.39
CA LEU A 113 9.92 -7.36 -11.48
C LEU A 113 8.81 -8.15 -12.13
N HIS A 114 8.99 -9.44 -12.21
CA HIS A 114 7.98 -10.38 -12.67
C HIS A 114 7.25 -10.99 -11.48
N LEU A 115 5.93 -11.11 -11.59
CA LEU A 115 5.06 -11.77 -10.64
C LEU A 115 4.30 -12.86 -11.39
N ALA A 116 4.52 -14.10 -11.01
CA ALA A 116 3.67 -15.21 -11.46
C ALA A 116 2.65 -15.52 -10.37
N LEU A 117 1.39 -15.46 -10.73
CA LEU A 117 0.26 -15.75 -9.86
C LEU A 117 -0.46 -16.98 -10.39
N GLU A 118 -0.69 -17.95 -9.53
CA GLU A 118 -1.42 -19.16 -9.83
C GLU A 118 -2.67 -19.27 -8.97
N SER A 119 -3.79 -19.59 -9.56
CA SER A 119 -5.04 -19.83 -8.87
C SER A 119 -5.75 -21.03 -9.48
N PRO A 120 -6.77 -21.61 -8.83
CA PRO A 120 -7.58 -22.68 -9.42
C PRO A 120 -8.24 -22.30 -10.76
N HIS A 121 -8.35 -20.99 -11.04
CA HIS A 121 -8.98 -20.48 -12.25
C HIS A 121 -7.99 -20.14 -13.38
N GLY A 122 -6.69 -20.28 -13.13
CA GLY A 122 -5.65 -20.03 -14.12
C GLY A 122 -4.42 -19.36 -13.55
N SER A 123 -3.47 -19.07 -14.43
CA SER A 123 -2.21 -18.42 -14.10
C SER A 123 -2.05 -17.12 -14.89
N ALA A 124 -1.39 -16.16 -14.27
CA ALA A 124 -1.03 -14.89 -14.90
C ALA A 124 0.42 -14.55 -14.61
N LEU A 125 1.10 -14.01 -15.61
CA LEU A 125 2.42 -13.42 -15.46
C LEU A 125 2.28 -11.90 -15.59
N LEU A 126 2.71 -11.19 -14.54
CA LEU A 126 2.68 -9.74 -14.51
C LEU A 126 4.10 -9.19 -14.49
N GLU A 127 4.26 -8.02 -15.08
CA GLU A 127 5.54 -7.32 -15.15
C GLU A 127 5.35 -5.87 -14.73
N VAL A 128 6.22 -5.40 -13.85
CA VAL A 128 6.21 -4.04 -13.33
C VAL A 128 7.62 -3.47 -13.27
N SER A 129 7.74 -2.15 -13.30
CA SER A 129 9.02 -1.47 -13.10
C SER A 129 9.62 -1.80 -11.74
N LYS A 130 10.77 -2.48 -11.74
CA LYS A 130 11.50 -2.82 -10.51
C LYS A 130 11.87 -1.58 -9.69
N PRO A 131 12.41 -0.48 -10.27
CA PRO A 131 12.73 0.72 -9.50
C PRO A 131 11.51 1.34 -8.79
N ARG A 132 10.33 1.27 -9.41
CA ARG A 132 9.10 1.80 -8.82
C ARG A 132 8.68 0.97 -7.60
N VAL A 133 8.72 -0.35 -7.73
CA VAL A 133 8.41 -1.25 -6.61
C VAL A 133 9.43 -1.11 -5.49
N GLN A 134 10.72 -0.99 -5.82
CA GLN A 134 11.77 -0.76 -4.84
C GLN A 134 11.52 0.54 -4.05
N ALA A 135 11.26 1.65 -4.74
CA ALA A 135 10.99 2.94 -4.10
C ALA A 135 9.75 2.89 -3.19
N TRP A 136 8.70 2.18 -3.60
CA TRP A 136 7.53 1.97 -2.78
C TRP A 136 7.85 1.11 -1.55
N LEU A 137 8.59 0.02 -1.73
CA LEU A 137 9.00 -0.87 -0.64
C LEU A 137 9.87 -0.15 0.39
N ASP A 138 10.80 0.70 -0.06
CA ASP A 138 11.64 1.52 0.82
C ASP A 138 10.80 2.43 1.72
N ARG A 139 9.69 2.97 1.21
CA ARG A 139 8.74 3.76 2.01
C ARG A 139 8.03 2.91 3.06
N THR A 140 7.75 1.65 2.77
CA THR A 140 7.15 0.74 3.76
C THR A 140 8.14 0.45 4.90
N TYR A 141 9.42 0.30 4.59
CA TYR A 141 10.46 0.10 5.60
C TYR A 141 10.79 1.37 6.39
N ALA A 142 10.59 2.55 5.80
CA ALA A 142 10.67 3.81 6.52
C ALA A 142 9.52 3.96 7.52
N LEU A 143 8.35 3.41 7.22
CA LEU A 143 7.20 3.42 8.12
C LEU A 143 7.32 2.37 9.24
N VAL A 144 7.65 1.14 8.88
CA VAL A 144 7.88 0.03 9.83
C VAL A 144 9.17 -0.69 9.42
N SER A 145 10.23 -0.51 10.20
CA SER A 145 11.50 -1.16 9.93
C SER A 145 11.40 -2.68 10.02
N GLU A 146 12.34 -3.38 9.41
CA GLU A 146 12.45 -4.84 9.47
C GLU A 146 12.59 -5.34 10.92
N GLU A 147 13.31 -4.60 11.76
CA GLU A 147 13.48 -4.92 13.17
C GLU A 147 12.17 -4.78 13.95
N ALA A 148 11.41 -3.71 13.67
CA ALA A 148 10.10 -3.51 14.26
C ALA A 148 9.10 -4.59 13.80
N GLU A 149 9.15 -4.99 12.53
CA GLU A 149 8.35 -6.09 12.01
C GLU A 149 8.61 -7.39 12.77
N ARG A 150 9.86 -7.75 12.99
CA ARG A 150 10.23 -8.96 13.76
C ARG A 150 9.72 -8.93 15.20
N ALA A 151 9.59 -7.74 15.79
CA ALA A 151 9.05 -7.59 17.15
C ALA A 151 7.54 -7.88 17.22
N TYR A 152 6.81 -7.77 16.11
CA TYR A 152 5.39 -8.14 16.02
C TYR A 152 5.16 -9.63 15.78
N GLY A 153 6.21 -10.37 15.38
CA GLY A 153 6.13 -11.80 15.12
C GLY A 153 5.95 -12.61 16.41
N PRO A 154 5.43 -13.83 16.30
CA PRO A 154 5.42 -14.73 17.44
C PRO A 154 6.86 -14.94 17.93
N THR A 155 7.07 -14.74 19.20
CA THR A 155 8.37 -15.01 19.82
C THR A 155 8.68 -16.51 19.75
N ASP A 156 9.96 -16.87 19.78
CA ASP A 156 10.39 -18.29 19.83
C ASP A 156 9.71 -19.06 20.96
N ALA A 157 9.42 -18.39 22.06
CA ALA A 157 8.66 -18.98 23.17
C ALA A 157 7.20 -19.29 22.79
N GLN A 158 6.55 -18.42 22.01
CA GLN A 158 5.18 -18.64 21.52
C GLN A 158 5.14 -19.74 20.47
N LEU A 159 6.13 -19.78 19.57
CA LEU A 159 6.26 -20.87 18.59
C LEU A 159 6.51 -22.21 19.28
N SER A 160 7.38 -22.24 20.28
CA SER A 160 7.65 -23.44 21.06
C SER A 160 6.42 -23.92 21.83
N ALA A 161 5.61 -23.01 22.35
CA ALA A 161 4.36 -23.34 23.04
C ALA A 161 3.32 -23.93 22.08
N LEU A 162 3.24 -23.41 20.84
CA LEU A 162 2.35 -23.96 19.80
C LEU A 162 2.79 -25.37 19.36
N LEU A 163 4.09 -25.62 19.29
CA LEU A 163 4.63 -26.94 18.93
C LEU A 163 4.56 -27.96 20.08
N ALA A 164 4.56 -27.49 21.32
CA ALA A 164 4.46 -28.35 22.50
C ALA A 164 3.02 -28.71 22.91
N GLY A 165 2.03 -28.02 22.35
CA GLY A 165 0.61 -28.23 22.62
C GLY A 165 -0.11 -29.19 21.67
N GLY A 166 0.64 -29.88 20.83
CA GLY A 166 0.12 -30.88 19.86
C GLY A 166 0.27 -32.30 20.32
#